data_faf17a175fa32ac1d9aae04796956107
#
_entry.id   faf17a175fa32ac1d9aae04796956107
#
_cell.length_a   1.000
_cell.length_b   1.000
_cell.length_c   1.000
_cell.angle_alpha   90.00
_cell.angle_beta   90.00
_cell.angle_gamma   90.00
#
_symmetry.space_group_name_H-M   'P 1'
#
loop_
_entity.id
_entity.type
_entity.pdbx_description
1 polymer ?
#
loop_
_entity_poly.entity_id
_entity_poly.type
_entity_poly.pdbx_seq_one_letter_code
_entity_poly.pdbx_strand_id
1 'polypeptide(L)'
;MSEETRDKSPADGASTGQEKPYALPKIDFSTFVLSINSSALVQLGLIEDPSTGQKTKNIPLAKQTIDILGMLEEKTSGNLTNDEENILKNILYELRMLYVKEKG
;
A
#
# COMPACT_ATOMS: atom_id res chain seq x y z
N MET A 1 18.65 10.60 12.55
CA MET A 1 18.69 10.18 13.02
C MET A 1 18.20 9.92 13.59
N SER A 2 18.27 10.33 12.54
CA SER A 2 18.16 9.99 12.85
C SER A 2 17.55 9.67 12.94
N GLU A 3 17.70 10.04 12.23
CA GLU A 3 17.59 9.49 12.25
C GLU A 3 17.19 9.06 12.47
N GLU A 4 17.23 9.51 11.66
CA GLU A 4 17.23 8.89 11.82
C GLU A 4 16.92 8.34 12.14
N THR A 5 16.94 8.66 11.21
CA THR A 5 17.05 7.91 11.60
C THR A 5 16.89 7.60 11.68
N ARG A 6 16.90 7.99 11.15
CA ARG A 6 17.17 7.40 11.35
C ARG A 6 17.34 7.23 11.46
N ASP A 7 17.44 7.45 10.61
CA ASP A 7 17.95 6.97 10.77
C ASP A 7 18.13 6.77 10.91
N LYS A 8 18.13 7.01 9.86
CA LYS A 8 18.75 6.57 10.07
C LYS A 8 18.70 6.04 10.26
N SER A 9 18.66 6.02 9.86
CA SER A 9 19.12 5.29 10.22
C SER A 9 18.97 4.74 10.26
N PRO A 10 19.03 4.92 9.50
CA PRO A 10 19.41 4.21 9.61
C PRO A 10 19.12 3.80 9.55
N ALA A 11 19.09 3.97 8.87
CA ALA A 11 19.31 3.55 9.01
C ALA A 11 19.13 3.45 8.93
N ASP A 12 19.41 3.36 8.56
CA ASP A 12 19.80 3.14 8.78
C ASP A 12 19.78 2.93 8.89
N GLY A 13 19.83 3.09 8.22
CA GLY A 13 20.46 2.71 8.40
C GLY A 13 20.54 2.39 8.31
N ALA A 14 21.10 2.26 7.72
CA ALA A 14 21.67 1.92 7.88
C ALA A 14 21.98 1.67 7.77
N SER A 15 22.66 1.51 7.32
CA SER A 15 23.36 1.22 7.41
C SER A 15 23.83 1.07 7.24
N THR A 16 24.47 1.14 6.87
CA THR A 16 25.14 0.87 6.72
C THR A 16 25.66 0.49 6.38
N GLY A 17 25.90 0.70 6.05
CA GLY A 17 26.38 0.33 5.36
C GLY A 17 26.41 -0.68 5.23
N GLN A 18 26.58 -1.06 5.51
CA GLN A 18 26.48 -2.16 5.36
C GLN A 18 25.82 -2.63 4.49
N GLU A 19 26.24 -3.27 3.94
CA GLU A 19 25.56 -3.68 3.05
C GLU A 19 24.83 -4.83 3.28
N LYS A 20 23.68 -4.86 2.86
CA LYS A 20 22.79 -5.94 3.06
C LYS A 20 22.77 -6.80 1.85
N PRO A 21 22.54 -8.08 1.99
CA PRO A 21 22.40 -8.94 0.82
C PRO A 21 21.30 -8.47 -0.10
N TYR A 22 20.30 -7.80 0.44
CA TYR A 22 19.28 -7.15 -0.36
C TYR A 22 18.87 -5.89 0.36
N ALA A 23 18.49 -4.90 -0.42
CA ALA A 23 18.05 -3.63 0.12
C ALA A 23 16.56 -3.52 -0.05
N LEU A 24 15.89 -3.00 0.96
CA LEU A 24 14.47 -2.68 0.83
C LEU A 24 14.32 -1.41 0.01
N PRO A 25 13.30 -1.33 -0.85
CA PRO A 25 13.06 -0.10 -1.59
C PRO A 25 12.76 1.04 -0.65
N LYS A 26 13.15 2.24 -1.06
CA LYS A 26 12.77 3.41 -0.32
C LYS A 26 11.25 3.58 -0.39
N ILE A 27 10.63 3.82 0.75
CA ILE A 27 9.19 4.01 0.81
C ILE A 27 8.84 5.40 0.30
N ASP A 28 7.94 5.47 -0.63
CA ASP A 28 7.33 6.72 -1.04
C ASP A 28 5.81 6.52 -1.07
N PHE A 29 5.09 7.60 -1.35
CA PHE A 29 3.63 7.54 -1.27
C PHE A 29 3.05 6.54 -2.29
N SER A 30 3.56 6.55 -3.52
CA SER A 30 3.07 5.65 -4.55
C SER A 30 3.29 4.19 -4.19
N THR A 31 4.47 3.86 -3.67
CA THR A 31 4.77 2.50 -3.23
C THR A 31 3.85 2.08 -2.10
N PHE A 32 3.59 2.99 -1.16
CA PHE A 32 2.68 2.71 -0.06
C PHE A 32 1.27 2.41 -0.57
N VAL A 33 0.75 3.24 -1.48
CA VAL A 33 -0.59 3.04 -2.04
C VAL A 33 -0.66 1.71 -2.81
N LEU A 34 0.39 1.38 -3.56
CA LEU A 34 0.43 0.13 -4.31
C LEU A 34 0.43 -1.08 -3.38
N SER A 35 1.09 -0.98 -2.22
CA SER A 35 1.09 -2.09 -1.27
C SER A 35 -0.29 -2.28 -0.65
N ILE A 36 -1.02 -1.20 -0.41
CA ILE A 36 -2.39 -1.31 0.09
C ILE A 36 -3.30 -1.90 -0.98
N ASN A 37 -3.08 -1.53 -2.24
CA ASN A 37 -3.82 -2.10 -3.36
C ASN A 37 -3.65 -3.62 -3.40
N SER A 38 -2.42 -4.11 -3.26
CA SER A 38 -2.16 -5.55 -3.25
C SER A 38 -2.90 -6.23 -2.11
N SER A 39 -2.90 -5.63 -0.93
CA SER A 39 -3.62 -6.18 0.22
C SER A 39 -5.12 -6.26 -0.07
N ALA A 40 -5.69 -5.23 -0.68
CA ALA A 40 -7.10 -5.23 -1.01
C ALA A 40 -7.44 -6.33 -2.02
N LEU A 41 -6.57 -6.54 -3.01
CA LEU A 41 -6.80 -7.59 -4.01
C LEU A 41 -6.78 -8.97 -3.37
N VAL A 42 -5.87 -9.19 -2.41
CA VAL A 42 -5.85 -10.45 -1.65
C VAL A 42 -7.17 -10.61 -0.89
N GLN A 43 -7.61 -9.56 -0.21
CA GLN A 43 -8.83 -9.60 0.60
C GLN A 43 -10.08 -9.79 -0.23
N LEU A 44 -10.07 -9.31 -1.47
CA LEU A 44 -11.17 -9.54 -2.41
C LEU A 44 -11.14 -10.95 -2.99
N GLY A 45 -10.10 -11.71 -2.72
CA GLY A 45 -9.97 -13.07 -3.24
C GLY A 45 -9.52 -13.13 -4.68
N LEU A 46 -8.93 -12.07 -5.19
CA LEU A 46 -8.55 -11.99 -6.60
C LEU A 46 -7.11 -12.45 -6.84
N ILE A 47 -6.26 -12.37 -5.83
CA ILE A 47 -4.90 -12.89 -5.91
C ILE A 47 -4.61 -13.69 -4.65
N GLU A 48 -3.60 -14.57 -4.75
CA GLU A 48 -3.23 -15.43 -3.63
C GLU A 48 -2.60 -14.64 -2.51
N ASP A 49 -2.93 -15.02 -1.28
CA ASP A 49 -2.24 -14.50 -0.10
C ASP A 49 -0.83 -15.10 -0.09
N PRO A 50 0.23 -14.27 -0.13
CA PRO A 50 1.59 -14.81 -0.16
C PRO A 50 1.94 -15.65 1.06
N SER A 51 1.28 -15.42 2.19
CA SER A 51 1.59 -16.17 3.41
C SER A 51 0.99 -17.57 3.41
N THR A 52 -0.07 -17.82 2.64
CA THR A 52 -0.74 -19.13 2.63
C THR A 52 -0.74 -19.79 1.25
N GLY A 53 -0.48 -19.01 0.20
CA GLY A 53 -0.56 -19.52 -1.16
C GLY A 53 -1.97 -19.77 -1.64
N GLN A 54 -2.98 -19.29 -0.94
CA GLN A 54 -4.38 -19.54 -1.26
C GLN A 54 -5.14 -18.27 -1.47
N LYS A 55 -6.19 -18.35 -2.27
CA LYS A 55 -7.13 -17.26 -2.48
C LYS A 55 -8.27 -17.40 -1.49
N THR A 56 -8.45 -16.42 -0.65
CA THR A 56 -9.58 -16.38 0.28
C THR A 56 -10.20 -15.00 0.22
N LYS A 57 -11.50 -14.96 0.40
CA LYS A 57 -12.26 -13.73 0.29
C LYS A 57 -12.65 -13.25 1.68
N ASN A 58 -12.37 -12.00 1.98
CA ASN A 58 -12.79 -11.37 3.23
C ASN A 58 -13.34 -9.99 2.89
N ILE A 59 -14.60 -9.97 2.50
CA ILE A 59 -15.24 -8.75 2.00
C ILE A 59 -15.27 -7.62 3.03
N PRO A 60 -15.61 -7.87 4.31
CA PRO A 60 -15.56 -6.77 5.28
C PRO A 60 -14.16 -6.16 5.44
N LEU A 61 -13.12 -6.97 5.41
CA LEU A 61 -11.75 -6.45 5.52
C LEU A 61 -11.38 -5.68 4.26
N ALA A 62 -11.79 -6.18 3.09
CA ALA A 62 -11.55 -5.46 1.84
C ALA A 62 -12.20 -4.07 1.87
N LYS A 63 -13.43 -4.00 2.38
CA LYS A 63 -14.10 -2.72 2.49
C LYS A 63 -13.34 -1.77 3.40
N GLN A 64 -12.85 -2.25 4.52
CA GLN A 64 -12.08 -1.42 5.45
C GLN A 64 -10.80 -0.90 4.78
N THR A 65 -10.12 -1.75 4.02
CA THR A 65 -8.90 -1.34 3.32
C THR A 65 -9.20 -0.26 2.29
N ILE A 66 -10.30 -0.41 1.55
CA ILE A 66 -10.71 0.60 0.57
C ILE A 66 -11.09 1.90 1.26
N ASP A 67 -11.78 1.80 2.40
CA ASP A 67 -12.13 2.99 3.19
C ASP A 67 -10.88 3.71 3.69
N ILE A 68 -9.83 2.96 4.05
CA ILE A 68 -8.55 3.56 4.43
C ILE A 68 -7.98 4.38 3.28
N LEU A 69 -8.03 3.85 2.07
CA LEU A 69 -7.54 4.60 0.91
C LEU A 69 -8.37 5.86 0.66
N GLY A 70 -9.68 5.78 0.85
CA GLY A 70 -10.55 6.94 0.73
C GLY A 70 -10.20 8.01 1.77
N MET A 71 -9.92 7.57 2.99
CA MET A 71 -9.49 8.48 4.04
C MET A 71 -8.16 9.13 3.69
N LEU A 72 -7.22 8.35 3.14
CA LEU A 72 -5.94 8.90 2.71
C LEU A 72 -6.12 9.95 1.65
N GLU A 73 -7.04 9.73 0.71
CA GLU A 73 -7.31 10.70 -0.34
C GLU A 73 -7.73 12.04 0.28
N GLU A 74 -8.61 12.00 1.25
CA GLU A 74 -9.05 13.21 1.93
C GLU A 74 -7.93 13.88 2.71
N LYS A 75 -7.17 13.09 3.46
CA LYS A 75 -6.15 13.63 4.35
C LYS A 75 -4.94 14.16 3.62
N THR A 76 -4.69 13.71 2.41
CA THR A 76 -3.53 14.15 1.62
C THR A 76 -3.91 15.17 0.56
N SER A 77 -5.18 15.59 0.51
CA SER A 77 -5.65 16.53 -0.51
C SER A 77 -4.79 17.79 -0.49
N GLY A 78 -4.29 18.16 -1.66
CA GLY A 78 -3.44 19.35 -1.80
C GLY A 78 -1.96 19.09 -1.50
N ASN A 79 -1.59 17.89 -1.07
CA ASN A 79 -0.20 17.57 -0.72
C ASN A 79 0.44 16.54 -1.64
N LEU A 80 -0.26 16.10 -2.67
CA LEU A 80 0.26 15.05 -3.56
C LEU A 80 0.75 15.66 -4.87
N THR A 81 1.77 15.02 -5.45
CA THR A 81 2.12 15.35 -6.83
C THR A 81 0.99 14.86 -7.74
N ASN A 82 1.00 15.34 -8.99
CA ASN A 82 0.01 14.88 -9.97
C ASN A 82 0.06 13.37 -10.16
N ASP A 83 1.25 12.79 -10.20
CA ASP A 83 1.40 11.35 -10.37
C ASP A 83 0.84 10.59 -9.17
N GLU A 84 1.13 11.07 -7.96
CA GLU A 84 0.63 10.43 -6.75
C GLU A 84 -0.90 10.49 -6.69
N GLU A 85 -1.44 11.63 -7.05
CA GLU A 85 -2.89 11.80 -7.05
C GLU A 85 -3.55 10.87 -8.05
N ASN A 86 -2.98 10.78 -9.25
CA ASN A 86 -3.53 9.92 -10.30
C ASN A 86 -3.51 8.45 -9.90
N ILE A 87 -2.40 7.99 -9.32
CA ILE A 87 -2.29 6.61 -8.86
C ILE A 87 -3.35 6.31 -7.81
N LEU A 88 -3.49 7.19 -6.82
CA LEU A 88 -4.45 6.97 -5.75
C LEU A 88 -5.88 6.94 -6.27
N LYS A 89 -6.24 7.89 -7.14
CA LYS A 89 -7.58 7.95 -7.71
C LYS A 89 -7.90 6.74 -8.55
N ASN A 90 -6.95 6.30 -9.39
CA ASN A 90 -7.16 5.16 -10.26
C ASN A 90 -7.33 3.88 -9.44
N ILE A 91 -6.51 3.70 -8.43
CA ILE A 91 -6.58 2.52 -7.57
C ILE A 91 -7.91 2.50 -6.82
N LEU A 92 -8.31 3.63 -6.24
CA LEU A 92 -9.59 3.71 -5.53
C LEU A 92 -10.76 3.38 -6.45
N TYR A 93 -10.75 3.93 -7.66
CA TYR A 93 -11.82 3.68 -8.61
C TYR A 93 -11.92 2.18 -8.91
N GLU A 94 -10.80 1.57 -9.24
CA GLU A 94 -10.78 0.14 -9.59
C GLU A 94 -11.18 -0.75 -8.43
N LEU A 95 -10.64 -0.46 -7.24
CA LEU A 95 -10.96 -1.26 -6.07
C LEU A 95 -12.44 -1.17 -5.69
N ARG A 96 -13.03 0.02 -5.83
CA ARG A 96 -14.45 0.19 -5.54
C ARG A 96 -15.30 -0.61 -6.51
N MET A 97 -14.93 -0.63 -7.79
CA MET A 97 -15.64 -1.44 -8.78
C MET A 97 -15.49 -2.93 -8.50
N LEU A 98 -14.27 -3.35 -8.18
CA LEU A 98 -14.03 -4.76 -7.87
C LEU A 98 -14.77 -5.18 -6.60
N TYR A 99 -14.83 -4.30 -5.61
CA TYR A 99 -15.56 -4.58 -4.39
C TYR A 99 -17.05 -4.83 -4.68
N VAL A 100 -17.66 -3.97 -5.46
CA VAL A 100 -19.07 -4.13 -5.79
C VAL A 100 -19.30 -5.46 -6.51
N LYS A 101 -18.39 -5.81 -7.42
CA LYS A 101 -18.49 -7.05 -8.16
C LYS A 101 -18.33 -8.27 -7.26
N GLU A 102 -17.34 -8.24 -6.38
CA GLU A 102 -17.02 -9.42 -5.57
C GLU A 102 -17.95 -9.61 -4.39
N LYS A 103 -18.53 -8.54 -3.86
CA LYS A 103 -19.47 -8.69 -2.75
C LYS A 103 -20.83 -9.19 -3.21
N GLY A 104 -21.12 -8.95 -4.46
CA GLY A 104 -22.40 -9.33 -5.03
C GLY A 104 -22.49 -10.76 -5.38
#